data_2a94b0acab3d0819344eec9514d70e02
#
_entry.id   2a94b0acab3d0819344eec9514d70e02
#
_cell.length_a   1.000
_cell.length_b   1.000
_cell.length_c   1.000
_cell.angle_alpha   90.00
_cell.angle_beta   90.00
_cell.angle_gamma   90.00
#
_symmetry.space_group_name_H-M   'P 1'
#
loop_
_entity.id
_entity.type
_entity.pdbx_description
1 polymer ?
#
loop_
_entity_poly.entity_id
_entity_poly.type
_entity_poly.pdbx_seq_one_letter_code
_entity_poly.pdbx_strand_id
1 'polypeptide(L)'
;AVDANSKEQLHVVGVGTAKSEGLRKGVVVNIEKTVNSIKKAIEECELMCGQQINSVYAGIAGHHIKGQNSRGMVTVHNRTVSEEDIRRVIDAAQVLIPNDREVLHILPQEFIVDEQDGVQNPLEMAAALLEVKVHIVTGSVTSAQNIVKCCNQAGLEVDDIVLEPLASSQAVLSPDEQEVGVVLVDIGGGTTDITIYSEGSIVHTAVLALGGNHLTHDIAIGLSTPLAEA
;
A
#
# COMPACT_ATOMS: atom_id res chain seq x y z
N ALA A 1 -7.58 8.01 -13.83
CA ALA A 1 -8.95 8.22 -13.34
C ALA A 1 -9.78 6.96 -13.57
N VAL A 2 -10.62 6.66 -12.62
CA VAL A 2 -11.48 5.47 -12.63
C VAL A 2 -12.93 5.91 -12.43
N ASP A 3 -13.87 5.37 -13.23
CA ASP A 3 -15.29 5.57 -13.04
C ASP A 3 -15.83 4.53 -12.01
N ALA A 4 -16.33 5.01 -10.88
CA ALA A 4 -16.90 4.20 -9.79
C ALA A 4 -18.41 3.94 -9.94
N ASN A 5 -19.06 4.40 -11.02
CA ASN A 5 -20.50 4.29 -11.19
C ASN A 5 -21.00 2.90 -11.56
N SER A 6 -20.12 1.97 -11.94
CA SER A 6 -20.47 0.57 -12.17
C SER A 6 -20.12 -0.28 -10.94
N LYS A 7 -21.11 -0.84 -10.28
CA LYS A 7 -20.99 -1.62 -9.05
C LYS A 7 -20.16 -2.92 -9.16
N GLU A 8 -19.70 -3.30 -10.34
CA GLU A 8 -19.07 -4.61 -10.57
C GLU A 8 -17.71 -4.58 -11.29
N GLN A 9 -17.31 -3.48 -11.92
CA GLN A 9 -16.00 -3.38 -12.57
C GLN A 9 -15.47 -1.94 -12.55
N LEU A 10 -14.24 -1.76 -12.12
CA LEU A 10 -13.53 -0.49 -12.21
C LEU A 10 -13.08 -0.28 -13.67
N HIS A 11 -13.53 0.81 -14.30
CA HIS A 11 -13.11 1.18 -15.65
C HIS A 11 -12.10 2.31 -15.59
N VAL A 12 -10.93 2.08 -16.17
CA VAL A 12 -9.92 3.14 -16.37
C VAL A 12 -10.40 4.05 -17.48
N VAL A 13 -10.73 5.31 -17.16
CA VAL A 13 -11.25 6.31 -18.10
C VAL A 13 -10.19 7.34 -18.54
N GLY A 14 -9.07 7.40 -17.82
CA GLY A 14 -7.96 8.29 -18.16
C GLY A 14 -6.69 7.92 -17.44
N VAL A 15 -5.58 8.13 -18.09
CA VAL A 15 -4.22 7.95 -17.55
C VAL A 15 -3.42 9.21 -17.85
N GLY A 16 -2.71 9.72 -16.87
CA GLY A 16 -1.79 10.83 -17.04
C GLY A 16 -0.42 10.44 -16.52
N THR A 17 0.62 10.83 -17.20
CA THR A 17 2.00 10.51 -16.91
C THR A 17 2.87 11.77 -16.83
N ALA A 18 3.79 11.78 -15.90
CA ALA A 18 4.78 12.84 -15.80
C ALA A 18 6.10 12.28 -15.29
N LYS A 19 7.21 12.87 -15.72
CA LYS A 19 8.50 12.52 -15.13
C LYS A 19 8.46 12.81 -13.63
N SER A 20 8.74 11.79 -12.81
CA SER A 20 8.77 11.92 -11.36
C SER A 20 10.01 12.74 -10.95
N GLU A 21 9.78 14.00 -10.60
CA GLU A 21 10.80 14.91 -10.08
C GLU A 21 10.49 15.27 -8.63
N GLY A 22 11.54 15.46 -7.83
CA GLY A 22 11.38 15.80 -6.41
C GLY A 22 11.24 14.63 -5.46
N LEU A 23 11.23 13.38 -5.97
CA LEU A 23 11.32 12.16 -5.16
C LEU A 23 12.72 11.54 -5.26
N ARG A 24 13.14 10.90 -4.18
CA ARG A 24 14.35 10.08 -4.13
C ARG A 24 14.11 8.86 -3.25
N LYS A 25 14.25 7.66 -3.82
CA LYS A 25 14.05 6.38 -3.13
C LYS A 25 12.67 6.29 -2.43
N GLY A 26 11.62 6.74 -3.13
CA GLY A 26 10.24 6.75 -2.62
C GLY A 26 9.92 7.88 -1.62
N VAL A 27 10.83 8.81 -1.35
CA VAL A 27 10.61 9.90 -0.38
C VAL A 27 10.65 11.26 -1.06
N VAL A 28 9.74 12.16 -0.69
CA VAL A 28 9.73 13.55 -1.18
C VAL A 28 10.93 14.31 -0.64
N VAL A 29 11.80 14.76 -1.53
CA VAL A 29 12.98 15.58 -1.21
C VAL A 29 12.87 17.02 -1.72
N ASN A 30 11.91 17.29 -2.61
CA ASN A 30 11.59 18.63 -3.10
C ASN A 30 10.10 18.76 -3.39
N ILE A 31 9.40 19.49 -2.53
CA ILE A 31 7.93 19.64 -2.59
C ILE A 31 7.49 20.30 -3.91
N GLU A 32 8.11 21.41 -4.31
CA GLU A 32 7.72 22.16 -5.51
C GLU A 32 7.82 21.32 -6.79
N LYS A 33 8.93 20.59 -6.95
CA LYS A 33 9.09 19.69 -8.11
C LYS A 33 8.08 18.55 -8.10
N THR A 34 7.81 17.97 -6.93
CA THR A 34 6.81 16.90 -6.79
C THR A 34 5.41 17.42 -7.13
N VAL A 35 5.02 18.58 -6.60
CA VAL A 35 3.74 19.23 -6.93
C VAL A 35 3.60 19.47 -8.44
N ASN A 36 4.64 19.96 -9.09
CA ASN A 36 4.62 20.19 -10.54
C ASN A 36 4.49 18.90 -11.35
N SER A 37 5.14 17.81 -10.90
CA SER A 37 4.98 16.49 -11.53
C SER A 37 3.56 15.96 -11.36
N ILE A 38 2.96 16.09 -10.16
CA ILE A 38 1.57 15.70 -9.90
C ILE A 38 0.61 16.48 -10.80
N LYS A 39 0.73 17.81 -10.85
CA LYS A 39 -0.14 18.67 -11.68
C LYS A 39 -0.12 18.27 -13.15
N LYS A 40 1.06 18.03 -13.72
CA LYS A 40 1.19 17.59 -15.11
C LYS A 40 0.49 16.26 -15.39
N ALA A 41 0.66 15.29 -14.50
CA ALA A 41 0.01 13.99 -14.63
C ALA A 41 -1.53 14.11 -14.52
N ILE A 42 -2.02 14.94 -13.60
CA ILE A 42 -3.46 15.18 -13.44
C ILE A 42 -4.03 15.92 -14.64
N GLU A 43 -3.38 16.98 -15.13
CA GLU A 43 -3.81 17.73 -16.34
C GLU A 43 -3.93 16.80 -17.55
N GLU A 44 -2.96 15.91 -17.79
CA GLU A 44 -3.02 14.92 -18.87
C GLU A 44 -4.18 13.94 -18.69
N CYS A 45 -4.39 13.45 -17.45
CA CYS A 45 -5.48 12.55 -17.14
C CYS A 45 -6.85 13.20 -17.32
N GLU A 46 -7.03 14.45 -16.87
CA GLU A 46 -8.26 15.24 -17.04
C GLU A 46 -8.58 15.50 -18.53
N LEU A 47 -7.55 15.81 -19.32
CA LEU A 47 -7.69 15.94 -20.77
C LEU A 47 -8.17 14.65 -21.44
N MET A 48 -7.70 13.50 -20.97
CA MET A 48 -8.09 12.19 -21.51
C MET A 48 -9.51 11.80 -21.10
N CYS A 49 -9.88 11.95 -19.82
CA CYS A 49 -11.18 11.53 -19.32
C CYS A 49 -12.28 12.59 -19.49
N GLY A 50 -11.93 13.85 -19.77
CA GLY A 50 -12.89 14.96 -19.90
C GLY A 50 -13.56 15.36 -18.58
N GLN A 51 -13.02 14.95 -17.45
CA GLN A 51 -13.56 15.23 -16.09
C GLN A 51 -12.49 15.85 -15.21
N GLN A 52 -12.89 16.73 -14.32
CA GLN A 52 -12.02 17.29 -13.31
C GLN A 52 -11.78 16.29 -12.18
N ILE A 53 -10.53 16.14 -11.74
CA ILE A 53 -10.13 15.28 -10.64
C ILE A 53 -9.94 16.13 -9.38
N ASN A 54 -10.73 15.86 -8.36
CA ASN A 54 -10.71 16.62 -7.11
C ASN A 54 -10.08 15.82 -5.95
N SER A 55 -10.17 14.49 -5.98
CA SER A 55 -9.59 13.62 -4.95
C SER A 55 -8.83 12.44 -5.55
N VAL A 56 -7.92 11.88 -4.75
CA VAL A 56 -7.01 10.81 -5.17
C VAL A 56 -6.73 9.84 -4.01
N TYR A 57 -6.47 8.59 -4.36
CA TYR A 57 -5.70 7.69 -3.51
C TYR A 57 -4.22 7.90 -3.82
N ALA A 58 -3.41 8.13 -2.80
CA ALA A 58 -1.99 8.38 -2.96
C ALA A 58 -1.18 7.11 -2.65
N GLY A 59 -0.37 6.65 -3.61
CA GLY A 59 0.57 5.55 -3.39
C GLY A 59 1.72 5.98 -2.48
N ILE A 60 2.14 5.07 -1.58
CA ILE A 60 3.33 5.25 -0.74
C ILE A 60 4.25 4.05 -0.87
N ALA A 61 5.54 4.32 -1.10
CA ALA A 61 6.62 3.36 -1.07
C ALA A 61 7.87 4.00 -0.43
N GLY A 62 8.90 3.22 -0.23
CA GLY A 62 10.19 3.73 0.23
C GLY A 62 10.75 2.96 1.42
N HIS A 63 12.03 3.18 1.70
CA HIS A 63 12.80 2.47 2.73
C HIS A 63 12.28 2.65 4.18
N HIS A 64 11.41 3.65 4.40
CA HIS A 64 10.79 3.90 5.70
C HIS A 64 9.61 2.95 5.96
N ILE A 65 9.13 2.22 4.97
CA ILE A 65 8.05 1.23 5.13
C ILE A 65 8.61 0.01 5.88
N LYS A 66 7.85 -0.46 6.87
CA LYS A 66 8.16 -1.68 7.62
C LYS A 66 6.91 -2.50 7.82
N GLY A 67 7.01 -3.78 7.51
CA GLY A 67 5.98 -4.78 7.80
C GLY A 67 6.37 -5.63 8.99
N GLN A 68 5.40 -5.97 9.83
CA GLN A 68 5.58 -6.90 10.95
C GLN A 68 4.29 -7.66 11.21
N ASN A 69 4.43 -8.92 11.60
CA ASN A 69 3.29 -9.74 12.01
C ASN A 69 3.03 -9.57 13.50
N SER A 70 1.75 -9.57 13.85
CA SER A 70 1.29 -9.47 15.24
C SER A 70 0.09 -10.38 15.46
N ARG A 71 -0.27 -10.59 16.73
CA ARG A 71 -1.46 -11.32 17.16
C ARG A 71 -2.26 -10.49 18.15
N GLY A 72 -3.59 -10.51 17.98
CA GLY A 72 -4.53 -10.00 18.97
C GLY A 72 -5.38 -11.12 19.54
N MET A 73 -5.90 -10.93 20.74
CA MET A 73 -6.76 -11.89 21.42
C MET A 73 -7.77 -11.15 22.29
N VAL A 74 -9.04 -11.55 22.19
CA VAL A 74 -10.12 -11.01 23.04
C VAL A 74 -11.09 -12.12 23.45
N THR A 75 -11.72 -11.97 24.61
CA THR A 75 -12.85 -12.81 25.03
C THR A 75 -14.12 -12.34 24.36
N VAL A 76 -14.95 -13.29 23.91
CA VAL A 76 -16.25 -13.03 23.29
C VAL A 76 -17.33 -13.08 24.39
N HIS A 77 -17.97 -11.93 24.67
CA HIS A 77 -18.88 -11.82 25.83
C HIS A 77 -20.21 -12.58 25.63
N ASN A 78 -20.76 -12.55 24.42
CA ASN A 78 -22.08 -13.13 24.11
C ASN A 78 -22.02 -14.55 23.55
N ARG A 79 -20.86 -15.22 23.64
CA ARG A 79 -20.60 -16.52 23.02
C ARG A 79 -20.88 -16.63 21.53
N THR A 80 -21.05 -15.50 20.86
CA THR A 80 -21.20 -15.39 19.41
C THR A 80 -20.42 -14.17 18.97
N VAL A 81 -19.55 -14.35 18.00
CA VAL A 81 -18.65 -13.30 17.50
C VAL A 81 -19.46 -12.22 16.78
N SER A 82 -19.32 -11.00 17.23
CA SER A 82 -19.90 -9.80 16.63
C SER A 82 -18.85 -8.99 15.84
N GLU A 83 -19.32 -8.04 15.03
CA GLU A 83 -18.41 -7.09 14.38
C GLU A 83 -17.58 -6.26 15.37
N GLU A 84 -18.13 -6.00 16.55
CA GLU A 84 -17.42 -5.31 17.62
C GLU A 84 -16.26 -6.15 18.17
N ASP A 85 -16.47 -7.47 18.33
CA ASP A 85 -15.40 -8.39 18.75
C ASP A 85 -14.30 -8.48 17.70
N ILE A 86 -14.66 -8.49 16.41
CA ILE A 86 -13.69 -8.45 15.30
C ILE A 86 -12.87 -7.15 15.35
N ARG A 87 -13.49 -6.00 15.54
CA ARG A 87 -12.77 -4.73 15.69
C ARG A 87 -11.85 -4.76 16.92
N ARG A 88 -12.36 -5.20 18.06
CA ARG A 88 -11.57 -5.30 19.30
C ARG A 88 -10.35 -6.21 19.18
N VAL A 89 -10.48 -7.35 18.50
CA VAL A 89 -9.35 -8.28 18.35
C VAL A 89 -8.29 -7.74 17.41
N ILE A 90 -8.69 -7.00 16.36
CA ILE A 90 -7.78 -6.29 15.45
C ILE A 90 -7.07 -5.16 16.20
N ASP A 91 -7.79 -4.38 17.01
CA ASP A 91 -7.20 -3.32 17.84
C ASP A 91 -6.22 -3.91 18.88
N ALA A 92 -6.56 -5.06 19.46
CA ALA A 92 -5.68 -5.76 20.41
C ALA A 92 -4.40 -6.30 19.76
N ALA A 93 -4.40 -6.50 18.42
CA ALA A 93 -3.21 -6.89 17.68
C ALA A 93 -2.25 -5.73 17.42
N GLN A 94 -2.67 -4.48 17.63
CA GLN A 94 -1.80 -3.32 17.42
C GLN A 94 -0.64 -3.35 18.43
N VAL A 95 0.56 -3.25 17.90
CA VAL A 95 1.79 -3.16 18.68
C VAL A 95 2.11 -1.71 19.04
N LEU A 96 2.93 -1.50 20.05
CA LEU A 96 3.47 -0.19 20.34
C LEU A 96 4.33 0.29 19.17
N ILE A 97 3.87 1.39 18.55
CA ILE A 97 4.53 2.00 17.39
C ILE A 97 5.30 3.23 17.88
N PRO A 98 6.56 3.40 17.46
CA PRO A 98 7.31 4.62 17.76
C PRO A 98 6.60 5.88 17.26
N ASN A 99 6.74 7.01 17.96
CA ASN A 99 6.04 8.27 17.67
C ASN A 99 6.37 8.88 16.30
N ASP A 100 7.46 8.47 15.66
CA ASP A 100 7.88 8.90 14.33
C ASP A 100 7.27 8.06 13.21
N ARG A 101 6.45 7.05 13.56
CA ARG A 101 5.79 6.13 12.62
C ARG A 101 4.29 6.15 12.82
N GLU A 102 3.56 5.82 11.76
CA GLU A 102 2.12 5.60 11.78
C GLU A 102 1.77 4.27 11.12
N VAL A 103 0.63 3.72 11.49
CA VAL A 103 0.04 2.54 10.82
C VAL A 103 -0.53 3.00 9.50
N LEU A 104 -0.06 2.40 8.42
CA LEU A 104 -0.63 2.59 7.09
C LEU A 104 -1.72 1.55 6.81
N HIS A 105 -1.43 0.27 7.14
CA HIS A 105 -2.38 -0.82 6.95
C HIS A 105 -2.30 -1.83 8.09
N ILE A 106 -3.45 -2.39 8.46
CA ILE A 106 -3.58 -3.59 9.28
C ILE A 106 -4.31 -4.62 8.40
N LEU A 107 -3.61 -5.68 8.06
CA LEU A 107 -4.07 -6.69 7.12
C LEU A 107 -4.30 -8.00 7.88
N PRO A 108 -5.55 -8.36 8.19
CA PRO A 108 -5.86 -9.65 8.79
C PRO A 108 -5.38 -10.79 7.88
N GLN A 109 -4.74 -11.79 8.48
CA GLN A 109 -4.28 -12.99 7.80
C GLN A 109 -5.27 -14.13 8.01
N GLU A 110 -5.54 -14.45 9.28
CA GLU A 110 -6.52 -15.44 9.69
C GLU A 110 -7.07 -15.11 11.08
N PHE A 111 -8.26 -15.60 11.35
CA PHE A 111 -8.82 -15.65 12.69
C PHE A 111 -8.71 -17.06 13.28
N ILE A 112 -8.62 -17.14 14.61
CA ILE A 112 -8.59 -18.37 15.38
C ILE A 112 -9.76 -18.31 16.37
N VAL A 113 -10.66 -19.27 16.29
CA VAL A 113 -11.89 -19.33 17.10
C VAL A 113 -11.82 -20.54 18.01
N ASP A 114 -11.68 -20.33 19.33
CA ASP A 114 -11.56 -21.43 20.32
C ASP A 114 -10.54 -22.50 19.89
N GLU A 115 -9.31 -22.09 19.52
CA GLU A 115 -8.21 -22.95 19.04
C GLU A 115 -8.37 -23.50 17.60
N GLN A 116 -9.48 -23.22 16.91
CA GLN A 116 -9.66 -23.53 15.50
C GLN A 116 -9.04 -22.44 14.64
N ASP A 117 -7.94 -22.73 13.96
CA ASP A 117 -7.24 -21.86 13.01
C ASP A 117 -7.87 -21.86 11.59
N GLY A 118 -7.34 -21.03 10.70
CA GLY A 118 -7.75 -20.96 9.29
C GLY A 118 -9.11 -20.31 9.05
N VAL A 119 -9.69 -19.64 10.05
CA VAL A 119 -11.00 -18.98 9.89
C VAL A 119 -10.81 -17.64 9.18
N GLN A 120 -11.42 -17.48 7.99
CA GLN A 120 -11.35 -16.23 7.21
C GLN A 120 -12.42 -15.22 7.68
N ASN A 121 -13.60 -15.68 8.03
CA ASN A 121 -14.66 -14.82 8.55
C ASN A 121 -15.29 -15.44 9.81
N PRO A 122 -14.98 -14.91 11.00
CA PRO A 122 -15.46 -15.44 12.26
C PRO A 122 -16.86 -14.91 12.65
N LEU A 123 -17.46 -13.98 11.87
CA LEU A 123 -18.73 -13.34 12.21
C LEU A 123 -19.83 -14.39 12.42
N GLU A 124 -20.62 -14.23 13.50
CA GLU A 124 -21.71 -15.12 13.91
C GLU A 124 -21.28 -16.53 14.38
N MET A 125 -19.97 -16.83 14.41
CA MET A 125 -19.50 -18.10 14.97
C MET A 125 -19.64 -18.11 16.50
N ALA A 126 -19.99 -19.27 17.06
CA ALA A 126 -19.99 -19.48 18.50
C ALA A 126 -18.54 -19.55 19.01
N ALA A 127 -18.19 -18.72 19.99
CA ALA A 127 -16.85 -18.66 20.54
C ALA A 127 -16.82 -18.13 21.98
N ALA A 128 -15.84 -18.59 22.76
CA ALA A 128 -15.44 -17.98 24.02
C ALA A 128 -14.22 -17.06 23.83
N LEU A 129 -13.31 -17.41 22.92
CA LEU A 129 -12.08 -16.71 22.62
C LEU A 129 -11.95 -16.47 21.11
N LEU A 130 -11.60 -15.23 20.74
CA LEU A 130 -11.29 -14.86 19.38
C LEU A 130 -9.86 -14.34 19.32
N GLU A 131 -9.06 -14.90 18.42
CA GLU A 131 -7.73 -14.42 18.10
C GLU A 131 -7.66 -13.99 16.63
N VAL A 132 -6.71 -13.11 16.31
CA VAL A 132 -6.39 -12.73 14.92
C VAL A 132 -4.89 -12.68 14.73
N LYS A 133 -4.41 -13.18 13.60
CA LYS A 133 -3.07 -12.88 13.09
C LYS A 133 -3.19 -11.75 12.09
N VAL A 134 -2.34 -10.75 12.18
CA VAL A 134 -2.34 -9.59 11.29
C VAL A 134 -0.95 -9.28 10.77
N HIS A 135 -0.86 -8.77 9.55
CA HIS A 135 0.32 -8.10 9.04
C HIS A 135 0.11 -6.59 9.17
N ILE A 136 0.96 -5.92 9.95
CA ILE A 136 0.89 -4.47 10.18
C ILE A 136 1.97 -3.80 9.35
N VAL A 137 1.57 -2.88 8.48
CA VAL A 137 2.48 -2.04 7.70
C VAL A 137 2.51 -0.64 8.30
N THR A 138 3.71 -0.17 8.61
CA THR A 138 3.94 1.16 9.18
C THR A 138 4.85 1.98 8.27
N GLY A 139 4.65 3.29 8.24
CA GLY A 139 5.45 4.25 7.53
C GLY A 139 5.94 5.39 8.41
N SER A 140 6.82 6.24 7.88
CA SER A 140 7.21 7.49 8.53
C SER A 140 6.08 8.50 8.43
N VAL A 141 5.66 9.06 9.57
CA VAL A 141 4.64 10.14 9.65
C VAL A 141 5.03 11.31 8.73
N THR A 142 6.30 11.73 8.77
CA THR A 142 6.78 12.85 7.95
C THR A 142 6.69 12.55 6.46
N SER A 143 6.98 11.30 6.05
CA SER A 143 6.91 10.92 4.63
C SER A 143 5.48 10.94 4.12
N ALA A 144 4.54 10.38 4.86
CA ALA A 144 3.12 10.39 4.52
C ALA A 144 2.56 11.82 4.47
N GLN A 145 2.85 12.64 5.49
CA GLN A 145 2.44 14.04 5.51
C GLN A 145 2.98 14.86 4.33
N ASN A 146 4.21 14.59 3.88
CA ASN A 146 4.79 15.28 2.72
C ASN A 146 4.07 14.89 1.42
N ILE A 147 3.65 13.63 1.26
CA ILE A 147 2.83 13.18 0.11
C ILE A 147 1.50 13.92 0.11
N VAL A 148 0.75 13.88 1.22
CA VAL A 148 -0.53 14.59 1.38
C VAL A 148 -0.37 16.06 1.09
N LYS A 149 0.69 16.71 1.62
CA LYS A 149 0.98 18.12 1.37
C LYS A 149 1.21 18.41 -0.12
N CYS A 150 1.92 17.53 -0.84
CA CYS A 150 2.13 17.70 -2.27
C CYS A 150 0.83 17.59 -3.06
N CYS A 151 -0.02 16.61 -2.74
CA CYS A 151 -1.33 16.46 -3.38
C CYS A 151 -2.22 17.68 -3.10
N ASN A 152 -2.31 18.14 -1.85
CA ASN A 152 -3.11 19.32 -1.48
C ASN A 152 -2.61 20.60 -2.19
N GLN A 153 -1.31 20.80 -2.32
CA GLN A 153 -0.74 21.93 -3.06
C GLN A 153 -0.94 21.79 -4.59
N ALA A 154 -1.14 20.58 -5.08
CA ALA A 154 -1.55 20.34 -6.45
C ALA A 154 -3.05 20.64 -6.69
N GLY A 155 -3.85 20.83 -5.64
CA GLY A 155 -5.28 21.08 -5.69
C GLY A 155 -6.14 19.82 -5.51
N LEU A 156 -5.56 18.74 -4.99
CA LEU A 156 -6.21 17.43 -4.83
C LEU A 156 -6.44 17.13 -3.35
N GLU A 157 -7.59 16.60 -3.01
CA GLU A 157 -7.85 15.98 -1.71
C GLU A 157 -7.31 14.54 -1.72
N VAL A 158 -6.70 14.09 -0.63
CA VAL A 158 -6.23 12.70 -0.49
C VAL A 158 -7.26 11.93 0.32
N ASP A 159 -7.95 11.01 -0.34
CA ASP A 159 -8.96 10.15 0.30
C ASP A 159 -8.29 9.13 1.23
N ASP A 160 -7.17 8.52 0.77
CA ASP A 160 -6.38 7.60 1.57
C ASP A 160 -4.96 7.44 1.02
N ILE A 161 -4.07 6.89 1.86
CA ILE A 161 -2.70 6.52 1.49
C ILE A 161 -2.62 5.00 1.40
N VAL A 162 -2.27 4.50 0.22
CA VAL A 162 -2.21 3.07 -0.07
C VAL A 162 -0.77 2.64 -0.32
N LEU A 163 -0.33 1.56 0.33
CA LEU A 163 0.96 0.94 0.03
C LEU A 163 0.98 0.48 -1.43
N GLU A 164 1.96 0.94 -2.21
CA GLU A 164 2.04 0.67 -3.66
C GLU A 164 1.95 -0.83 -4.01
N PRO A 165 2.67 -1.75 -3.35
CA PRO A 165 2.54 -3.19 -3.61
C PRO A 165 1.14 -3.76 -3.39
N LEU A 166 0.31 -3.18 -2.51
CA LEU A 166 -1.09 -3.59 -2.36
C LEU A 166 -1.90 -3.25 -3.61
N ALA A 167 -1.70 -2.05 -4.14
CA ALA A 167 -2.38 -1.63 -5.37
C ALA A 167 -1.91 -2.46 -6.57
N SER A 168 -0.60 -2.70 -6.70
CA SER A 168 -0.01 -3.55 -7.74
C SER A 168 -0.56 -4.99 -7.68
N SER A 169 -0.68 -5.56 -6.49
CA SER A 169 -1.18 -6.94 -6.33
C SER A 169 -2.64 -7.07 -6.77
N GLN A 170 -3.48 -6.09 -6.47
CA GLN A 170 -4.88 -6.09 -6.89
C GLN A 170 -5.04 -5.99 -8.43
N ALA A 171 -4.04 -5.44 -9.10
CA ALA A 171 -4.06 -5.28 -10.56
C ALA A 171 -3.54 -6.51 -11.32
N VAL A 172 -2.64 -7.29 -10.72
CA VAL A 172 -1.88 -8.31 -11.46
C VAL A 172 -2.02 -9.73 -10.92
N LEU A 173 -2.42 -9.92 -9.65
CA LEU A 173 -2.55 -11.24 -9.04
C LEU A 173 -4.00 -11.72 -9.06
N SER A 174 -4.20 -12.97 -9.44
CA SER A 174 -5.48 -13.65 -9.26
C SER A 174 -5.66 -14.14 -7.81
N PRO A 175 -6.91 -14.36 -7.34
CA PRO A 175 -7.16 -14.96 -6.04
C PRO A 175 -6.51 -16.33 -5.86
N ASP A 176 -6.49 -17.17 -6.91
CA ASP A 176 -5.88 -18.50 -6.87
C ASP A 176 -4.36 -18.45 -6.64
N GLU A 177 -3.67 -17.46 -7.26
CA GLU A 177 -2.23 -17.26 -7.05
C GLU A 177 -1.94 -16.81 -5.61
N GLN A 178 -2.80 -15.93 -5.05
CA GLN A 178 -2.66 -15.49 -3.67
C GLN A 178 -2.90 -16.64 -2.69
N GLU A 179 -3.86 -17.54 -2.98
CA GLU A 179 -4.19 -18.70 -2.16
C GLU A 179 -3.04 -19.73 -2.15
N VAL A 180 -2.55 -20.11 -3.32
CA VAL A 180 -1.44 -21.09 -3.46
C VAL A 180 -0.13 -20.55 -2.90
N GLY A 181 0.04 -19.23 -2.93
CA GLY A 181 1.24 -18.52 -2.48
C GLY A 181 2.05 -17.97 -3.65
N VAL A 182 2.32 -16.67 -3.60
CA VAL A 182 3.04 -15.95 -4.65
C VAL A 182 3.90 -14.85 -4.07
N VAL A 183 5.01 -14.57 -4.73
CA VAL A 183 5.87 -13.42 -4.44
C VAL A 183 5.66 -12.38 -5.53
N LEU A 184 5.15 -11.21 -5.16
CA LEU A 184 5.10 -10.04 -6.03
C LEU A 184 6.36 -9.22 -5.83
N VAL A 185 7.04 -8.91 -6.93
CA VAL A 185 8.21 -8.03 -6.96
C VAL A 185 7.90 -6.86 -7.89
N ASP A 186 7.75 -5.68 -7.29
CA ASP A 186 7.51 -4.43 -8.01
C ASP A 186 8.82 -3.65 -8.11
N ILE A 187 9.38 -3.56 -9.32
CA ILE A 187 10.68 -2.91 -9.57
C ILE A 187 10.43 -1.53 -10.19
N GLY A 188 10.49 -0.51 -9.33
CA GLY A 188 10.41 0.88 -9.73
C GLY A 188 11.77 1.46 -10.15
N GLY A 189 11.80 2.77 -10.37
CA GLY A 189 13.05 3.48 -10.69
C GLY A 189 14.01 3.60 -9.50
N GLY A 190 13.50 3.78 -8.30
CA GLY A 190 14.30 4.03 -7.09
C GLY A 190 14.15 3.01 -5.97
N THR A 191 13.11 2.20 -6.01
CA THR A 191 12.78 1.15 -5.03
C THR A 191 12.44 -0.15 -5.72
N THR A 192 12.58 -1.26 -5.00
CA THR A 192 12.00 -2.55 -5.32
C THR A 192 11.20 -3.00 -4.11
N ASP A 193 9.91 -3.21 -4.31
CA ASP A 193 8.96 -3.58 -3.30
C ASP A 193 8.64 -5.07 -3.44
N ILE A 194 8.66 -5.80 -2.32
CA ILE A 194 8.44 -7.24 -2.29
C ILE A 194 7.26 -7.52 -1.37
N THR A 195 6.29 -8.28 -1.85
CA THR A 195 5.15 -8.74 -1.07
C THR A 195 4.96 -10.23 -1.26
N ILE A 196 4.82 -10.96 -0.16
CA ILE A 196 4.62 -12.41 -0.16
C ILE A 196 3.19 -12.69 0.29
N TYR A 197 2.45 -13.40 -0.54
CA TYR A 197 1.13 -13.94 -0.26
C TYR A 197 1.21 -15.42 0.08
N SER A 198 0.37 -15.87 0.98
CA SER A 198 0.12 -17.28 1.29
C SER A 198 -1.29 -17.39 1.88
N GLU A 199 -2.03 -18.41 1.48
CA GLU A 199 -3.41 -18.64 1.97
C GLU A 199 -4.32 -17.40 1.81
N GLY A 200 -4.21 -16.73 0.66
CA GLY A 200 -4.98 -15.53 0.31
C GLY A 200 -4.56 -14.25 1.03
N SER A 201 -3.56 -14.29 1.92
CA SER A 201 -3.21 -13.17 2.79
C SER A 201 -1.74 -12.76 2.64
N ILE A 202 -1.44 -11.49 2.93
CA ILE A 202 -0.06 -11.00 2.97
C ILE A 202 0.62 -11.48 4.24
N VAL A 203 1.70 -12.23 4.06
CA VAL A 203 2.52 -12.75 5.17
C VAL A 203 3.81 -11.96 5.40
N HIS A 204 4.30 -11.27 4.36
CA HIS A 204 5.51 -10.46 4.47
C HIS A 204 5.53 -9.32 3.45
N THR A 205 6.08 -8.18 3.86
CA THR A 205 6.40 -7.05 2.98
C THR A 205 7.81 -6.55 3.27
N ALA A 206 8.55 -6.20 2.20
CA ALA A 206 9.87 -5.62 2.31
C ALA A 206 10.08 -4.59 1.20
N VAL A 207 10.93 -3.60 1.47
CA VAL A 207 11.29 -2.56 0.50
C VAL A 207 12.82 -2.46 0.41
N LEU A 208 13.34 -2.59 -0.80
CA LEU A 208 14.75 -2.35 -1.12
C LEU A 208 14.87 -0.96 -1.75
N ALA A 209 15.78 -0.14 -1.23
CA ALA A 209 16.05 1.20 -1.80
C ALA A 209 16.97 1.13 -3.04
N LEU A 210 16.69 0.18 -3.91
CA LEU A 210 17.36 -0.09 -5.19
C LEU A 210 16.28 -0.28 -6.26
N GLY A 211 16.53 0.20 -7.47
CA GLY A 211 15.62 0.08 -8.61
C GLY A 211 16.34 0.33 -9.93
N GLY A 212 15.61 0.43 -11.03
CA GLY A 212 16.13 0.54 -12.38
C GLY A 212 17.12 1.68 -12.60
N ASN A 213 16.95 2.82 -11.91
CA ASN A 213 17.89 3.94 -12.01
C ASN A 213 19.31 3.58 -11.51
N HIS A 214 19.44 2.64 -10.60
CA HIS A 214 20.75 2.19 -10.11
C HIS A 214 21.47 1.40 -11.20
N LEU A 215 20.73 0.51 -11.91
CA LEU A 215 21.28 -0.26 -13.04
C LEU A 215 21.75 0.68 -14.17
N THR A 216 20.89 1.64 -14.55
CA THR A 216 21.25 2.66 -15.55
C THR A 216 22.50 3.45 -15.14
N HIS A 217 22.61 3.81 -13.86
CA HIS A 217 23.76 4.55 -13.34
C HIS A 217 25.05 3.72 -13.37
N ASP A 218 24.96 2.44 -13.00
CA ASP A 218 26.11 1.52 -13.01
C ASP A 218 26.58 1.27 -14.45
N ILE A 219 25.66 1.13 -15.42
CA ILE A 219 25.98 1.03 -16.85
C ILE A 219 26.68 2.30 -17.34
N ALA A 220 26.15 3.49 -17.01
CA ALA A 220 26.74 4.77 -17.39
C ALA A 220 28.19 4.90 -16.88
N ILE A 221 28.43 4.51 -15.63
CA ILE A 221 29.77 4.52 -15.02
C ILE A 221 30.66 3.46 -15.67
N GLY A 222 30.19 2.23 -15.78
CA GLY A 222 30.98 1.10 -16.30
C GLY A 222 31.40 1.27 -17.76
N LEU A 223 30.53 1.89 -18.57
CA LEU A 223 30.80 2.17 -19.99
C LEU A 223 31.32 3.59 -20.24
N SER A 224 31.46 4.41 -19.19
CA SER A 224 31.84 5.84 -19.31
C SER A 224 30.97 6.59 -20.34
N THR A 225 29.66 6.34 -20.33
CA THR A 225 28.68 6.95 -21.24
C THR A 225 27.76 7.91 -20.49
N PRO A 226 27.15 8.90 -21.16
CA PRO A 226 26.10 9.74 -20.55
C PRO A 226 24.92 8.92 -20.05
N LEU A 227 24.29 9.39 -18.95
CA LEU A 227 23.15 8.66 -18.34
C LEU A 227 21.98 8.48 -19.29
N ALA A 228 21.81 9.37 -20.28
CA ALA A 228 20.75 9.30 -21.27
C ALA A 228 20.99 8.23 -22.35
N GLU A 229 22.20 7.70 -22.44
CA GLU A 229 22.60 6.66 -23.40
C GLU A 229 22.80 5.28 -22.74
N ALA A 230 22.72 5.22 -21.41
CA ALA A 230 22.80 4.01 -20.61
C ALA A 230 21.40 3.43 -20.33
#